data_78b4750ec149b47de28baff3809d4174
#
_entry.id   78b4750ec149b47de28baff3809d4174
#
_cell.length_a   1.000
_cell.length_b   1.000
_cell.length_c   1.000
_cell.angle_alpha   90.00
_cell.angle_beta   90.00
_cell.angle_gamma   90.00
#
_symmetry.space_group_name_H-M   'P 1'
#
loop_
_entity.id
_entity.type
_entity.pdbx_description
1 polymer ?
#
loop_
_entity_poly.entity_id
_entity_poly.type
_entity_poly.pdbx_seq_one_letter_code
_entity_poly.pdbx_strand_id
1 'polypeptide(L)'
;MAISVKPHPSFSEIYWATMEDGSRRLATKNLASGHAVYGERLVKIKGEEFRVWDAFRSKLAAAILKGLETVPIQPNHKVLYLGAASGTTASHVSDIVGAQGYVYCVEFASRSIRDLVNNVCAYRMNMSPILADARLPERYAALVGKVDDVYCDIAQPEQAKVLADNADLFLRAEGWIMLAVKSQSIDVTKKPSDVFKEEVGTLKKRGFRVKQMVLLEPYDKAHAMIVAQKSF
;
A
#
# COMPACT_ATOMS: atom_id res chain seq x y z
N MET A 1 6.62 17.71 25.20
CA MET A 1 7.15 16.40 25.67
C MET A 1 8.27 15.96 24.72
N ALA A 2 9.17 15.06 25.15
CA ALA A 2 10.14 14.50 24.21
C ALA A 2 9.44 13.53 23.22
N ILE A 3 9.91 13.50 21.96
CA ILE A 3 9.41 12.56 20.98
C ILE A 3 9.74 11.14 21.43
N SER A 4 8.80 10.23 21.26
CA SER A 4 9.04 8.79 21.50
C SER A 4 8.43 7.95 20.38
N VAL A 5 9.08 6.82 20.09
CA VAL A 5 8.60 5.85 19.10
C VAL A 5 8.48 4.49 19.78
N LYS A 6 7.33 3.81 19.57
CA LYS A 6 7.04 2.48 20.12
C LYS A 6 6.46 1.58 19.02
N PRO A 7 6.74 0.28 19.01
CA PRO A 7 6.11 -0.64 18.06
C PRO A 7 4.58 -0.57 18.13
N HIS A 8 3.92 -0.73 16.99
CA HIS A 8 2.48 -0.92 16.95
C HIS A 8 2.14 -2.29 17.58
N PRO A 9 1.11 -2.37 18.44
CA PRO A 9 0.83 -3.63 19.17
C PRO A 9 0.42 -4.80 18.26
N SER A 10 -0.11 -4.51 17.09
CA SER A 10 -0.69 -5.52 16.19
C SER A 10 0.05 -5.71 14.86
N PHE A 11 0.91 -4.76 14.46
CA PHE A 11 1.50 -4.78 13.11
C PHE A 11 3.03 -4.68 13.19
N SER A 12 3.69 -5.64 12.54
CA SER A 12 5.16 -5.66 12.45
C SER A 12 5.68 -4.48 11.63
N GLU A 13 6.83 -3.93 12.03
CA GLU A 13 7.54 -2.81 11.37
C GLU A 13 6.69 -1.54 11.17
N ILE A 14 5.57 -1.45 11.86
CA ILE A 14 4.76 -0.24 12.02
C ILE A 14 4.89 0.24 13.47
N TYR A 15 4.97 1.55 13.63
CA TYR A 15 5.27 2.18 14.92
C TYR A 15 4.31 3.33 15.21
N TRP A 16 4.14 3.62 16.49
CA TRP A 16 3.52 4.84 16.98
C TRP A 16 4.60 5.84 17.35
N ALA A 17 4.64 6.98 16.66
CA ALA A 17 5.43 8.16 17.05
C ALA A 17 4.54 9.11 17.86
N THR A 18 4.91 9.37 19.12
CA THR A 18 4.30 10.43 19.94
C THR A 18 5.13 11.69 19.77
N MET A 19 4.50 12.74 19.26
CA MET A 19 5.16 14.00 18.92
C MET A 19 5.26 14.93 20.16
N GLU A 20 5.96 16.05 20.02
CA GLU A 20 6.17 17.02 21.12
C GLU A 20 4.86 17.59 21.66
N ASP A 21 3.86 17.78 20.79
CA ASP A 21 2.51 18.27 21.11
C ASP A 21 1.60 17.21 21.72
N GLY A 22 2.11 15.98 21.92
CA GLY A 22 1.36 14.83 22.40
C GLY A 22 0.55 14.09 21.34
N SER A 23 0.49 14.57 20.10
CA SER A 23 -0.21 13.87 19.03
C SER A 23 0.49 12.54 18.69
N ARG A 24 -0.31 11.52 18.32
CA ARG A 24 0.19 10.22 17.91
C ARG A 24 0.06 10.08 16.41
N ARG A 25 1.12 9.64 15.76
CA ARG A 25 1.22 9.40 14.33
C ARG A 25 1.74 8.00 14.06
N LEU A 26 1.35 7.39 12.94
CA LEU A 26 2.02 6.19 12.47
C LEU A 26 3.44 6.55 11.99
N ALA A 27 4.33 5.57 12.03
CA ALA A 27 5.68 5.68 11.48
C ALA A 27 6.18 4.32 11.00
N THR A 28 7.18 4.34 10.11
CA THR A 28 7.95 3.18 9.69
C THR A 28 9.44 3.44 9.93
N LYS A 29 10.23 2.38 10.15
CA LYS A 29 11.68 2.50 10.27
C LYS A 29 12.28 2.81 8.90
N ASN A 30 13.03 3.92 8.77
CA ASN A 30 13.54 4.38 7.48
C ASN A 30 14.67 3.48 6.95
N LEU A 31 14.44 2.79 5.85
CA LEU A 31 15.50 2.04 5.16
C LEU A 31 16.52 2.94 4.45
N ALA A 32 16.12 4.15 4.06
CA ALA A 32 16.96 5.13 3.38
C ALA A 32 17.30 6.29 4.33
N SER A 33 18.15 6.04 5.31
CA SER A 33 18.44 6.99 6.39
C SER A 33 18.83 8.37 5.85
N GLY A 34 18.24 9.43 6.43
CA GLY A 34 18.43 10.83 6.02
C GLY A 34 17.59 11.25 4.82
N HIS A 35 16.81 10.34 4.19
CA HIS A 35 16.03 10.65 3.00
C HIS A 35 14.52 10.60 3.29
N ALA A 36 13.85 11.75 3.13
CA ALA A 36 12.39 11.88 3.14
C ALA A 36 11.86 11.80 1.70
N VAL A 37 10.74 11.12 1.48
CA VAL A 37 10.17 10.88 0.14
C VAL A 37 9.20 11.99 -0.29
N TYR A 38 8.35 12.46 0.63
CA TYR A 38 7.30 13.43 0.34
C TYR A 38 7.29 14.62 1.31
N GLY A 39 8.42 14.86 2.00
CA GLY A 39 8.58 15.90 3.01
C GLY A 39 8.05 15.49 4.40
N GLU A 40 7.87 14.20 4.63
CA GLU A 40 7.51 13.67 5.93
C GLU A 40 8.63 13.90 6.96
N ARG A 41 8.24 14.04 8.20
CA ARG A 41 9.19 14.25 9.30
C ARG A 41 10.00 12.98 9.56
N LEU A 42 11.32 13.15 9.65
CA LEU A 42 12.26 12.13 10.11
C LEU A 42 12.50 12.30 11.61
N VAL A 43 12.48 11.20 12.37
CA VAL A 43 12.67 11.18 13.81
C VAL A 43 13.74 10.18 14.17
N LYS A 44 14.81 10.62 14.84
CA LYS A 44 15.89 9.73 15.33
C LYS A 44 15.69 9.41 16.79
N ILE A 45 15.60 8.10 17.11
CA ILE A 45 15.48 7.60 18.48
C ILE A 45 16.49 6.47 18.68
N LYS A 46 17.38 6.63 19.64
CA LYS A 46 18.40 5.60 20.03
C LYS A 46 19.23 5.08 18.83
N GLY A 47 19.58 5.97 17.89
CA GLY A 47 20.36 5.60 16.70
C GLY A 47 19.56 5.09 15.52
N GLU A 48 18.29 4.80 15.68
CA GLU A 48 17.38 4.41 14.61
C GLU A 48 16.61 5.62 14.09
N GLU A 49 16.31 5.64 12.79
CA GLU A 49 15.53 6.70 12.16
C GLU A 49 14.17 6.18 11.71
N PHE A 50 13.14 6.95 12.00
CA PHE A 50 11.76 6.65 11.64
C PHE A 50 11.18 7.75 10.78
N ARG A 51 10.31 7.38 9.83
CA ARG A 51 9.56 8.27 8.97
C ARG A 51 8.12 8.37 9.49
N VAL A 52 7.68 9.59 9.81
CA VAL A 52 6.29 9.82 10.22
C VAL A 52 5.37 9.61 9.03
N TRP A 53 4.36 8.78 9.19
CA TRP A 53 3.48 8.34 8.11
C TRP A 53 2.18 9.16 8.09
N ASP A 54 1.98 9.93 7.03
CA ASP A 54 0.81 10.80 6.89
C ASP A 54 -0.38 10.04 6.30
N ALA A 55 -1.45 9.91 7.09
CA ALA A 55 -2.67 9.22 6.67
C ALA A 55 -3.48 9.99 5.61
N PHE A 56 -3.30 11.30 5.48
CA PHE A 56 -3.92 12.09 4.41
C PHE A 56 -3.24 11.90 3.06
N ARG A 57 -2.07 11.27 3.04
CA ARG A 57 -1.29 10.98 1.84
C ARG A 57 -1.13 9.48 1.58
N SER A 58 -1.69 8.63 2.44
CA SER A 58 -1.55 7.18 2.32
C SER A 58 -2.82 6.46 2.76
N LYS A 59 -3.49 5.83 1.82
CA LYS A 59 -4.70 5.05 2.08
C LYS A 59 -4.45 3.86 3.02
N LEU A 60 -3.24 3.29 3.00
CA LEU A 60 -2.87 2.23 3.93
C LEU A 60 -2.77 2.77 5.36
N ALA A 61 -2.10 3.91 5.56
CA ALA A 61 -2.06 4.55 6.88
C ALA A 61 -3.46 4.96 7.35
N ALA A 62 -4.28 5.52 6.46
CA ALA A 62 -5.67 5.85 6.75
C ALA A 62 -6.47 4.62 7.21
N ALA A 63 -6.34 3.49 6.51
CA ALA A 63 -7.02 2.25 6.85
C ALA A 63 -6.59 1.74 8.24
N ILE A 64 -5.30 1.77 8.57
CA ILE A 64 -4.78 1.39 9.88
C ILE A 64 -5.40 2.26 10.98
N LEU A 65 -5.42 3.58 10.80
CA LEU A 65 -6.02 4.52 11.75
C LEU A 65 -7.55 4.37 11.85
N LYS A 66 -8.20 3.83 10.82
CA LYS A 66 -9.64 3.56 10.78
C LYS A 66 -10.01 2.17 11.31
N GLY A 67 -9.08 1.46 11.91
CA GLY A 67 -9.34 0.18 12.57
C GLY A 67 -9.18 -1.03 11.66
N LEU A 68 -8.26 -0.97 10.70
CA LEU A 68 -7.85 -2.18 9.98
C LEU A 68 -7.23 -3.16 10.99
N GLU A 69 -7.74 -4.39 11.03
CA GLU A 69 -7.31 -5.43 11.97
C GLU A 69 -6.19 -6.31 11.41
N THR A 70 -6.08 -6.36 10.09
CA THR A 70 -5.08 -7.19 9.40
C THR A 70 -4.33 -6.36 8.36
N VAL A 71 -3.04 -6.19 8.55
CA VAL A 71 -2.09 -5.72 7.53
C VAL A 71 -1.29 -6.94 7.10
N PRO A 72 -1.56 -7.54 5.92
CA PRO A 72 -0.90 -8.78 5.50
C PRO A 72 0.56 -8.59 5.13
N ILE A 73 0.95 -7.38 4.73
CA ILE A 73 2.34 -7.04 4.37
C ILE A 73 3.23 -7.18 5.60
N GLN A 74 4.20 -8.09 5.52
CA GLN A 74 5.09 -8.46 6.63
C GLN A 74 6.57 -8.31 6.23
N PRO A 75 7.51 -8.28 7.19
CA PRO A 75 8.93 -8.37 6.89
C PRO A 75 9.27 -9.53 5.96
N ASN A 76 10.16 -9.29 5.02
CA ASN A 76 10.65 -10.22 3.99
C ASN A 76 9.62 -10.61 2.91
N HIS A 77 8.39 -10.06 2.94
CA HIS A 77 7.42 -10.28 1.88
C HIS A 77 7.85 -9.64 0.56
N LYS A 78 7.42 -10.25 -0.54
CA LYS A 78 7.44 -9.67 -1.88
C LYS A 78 6.07 -9.11 -2.18
N VAL A 79 5.99 -7.85 -2.54
CA VAL A 79 4.75 -7.13 -2.78
C VAL A 79 4.68 -6.65 -4.22
N LEU A 80 3.59 -6.93 -4.92
CA LEU A 80 3.26 -6.27 -6.17
C LEU A 80 2.36 -5.07 -5.87
N TYR A 81 2.87 -3.87 -6.12
CA TYR A 81 2.18 -2.62 -5.87
C TYR A 81 1.67 -2.03 -7.20
N LEU A 82 0.36 -2.03 -7.41
CA LEU A 82 -0.31 -1.49 -8.59
C LEU A 82 -0.76 -0.05 -8.33
N GLY A 83 -0.30 0.88 -9.16
CA GLY A 83 -0.57 2.31 -9.01
C GLY A 83 0.35 2.96 -7.96
N ALA A 84 1.66 2.76 -8.09
CA ALA A 84 2.63 3.26 -7.13
C ALA A 84 2.77 4.79 -7.10
N ALA A 85 2.29 5.48 -8.12
CA ALA A 85 2.42 6.93 -8.31
C ALA A 85 3.87 7.41 -8.10
N SER A 86 4.09 8.46 -7.31
CA SER A 86 5.43 8.95 -6.94
C SER A 86 6.06 8.21 -5.75
N GLY A 87 5.42 7.13 -5.23
CA GLY A 87 6.01 6.25 -4.23
C GLY A 87 5.73 6.58 -2.77
N THR A 88 4.81 7.48 -2.45
CA THR A 88 4.49 7.84 -1.06
C THR A 88 4.19 6.62 -0.19
N THR A 89 3.12 5.87 -0.51
CA THR A 89 2.76 4.65 0.24
C THR A 89 3.74 3.52 -0.02
N ALA A 90 4.18 3.34 -1.29
CA ALA A 90 5.09 2.26 -1.66
C ALA A 90 6.42 2.32 -0.91
N SER A 91 6.92 3.51 -0.57
CA SER A 91 8.14 3.67 0.24
C SER A 91 7.97 3.21 1.69
N HIS A 92 6.79 3.40 2.28
CA HIS A 92 6.48 2.85 3.61
C HIS A 92 6.31 1.32 3.56
N VAL A 93 5.71 0.80 2.48
CA VAL A 93 5.67 -0.66 2.23
C VAL A 93 7.08 -1.22 2.12
N SER A 94 8.00 -0.53 1.41
CA SER A 94 9.42 -0.91 1.34
C SER A 94 10.09 -0.94 2.73
N ASP A 95 9.79 0.04 3.59
CA ASP A 95 10.28 0.05 4.98
C ASP A 95 9.75 -1.17 5.75
N ILE A 96 8.46 -1.51 5.61
CA ILE A 96 7.83 -2.63 6.32
C ILE A 96 8.41 -3.98 5.89
N VAL A 97 8.56 -4.21 4.58
CA VAL A 97 9.10 -5.49 4.10
C VAL A 97 10.59 -5.64 4.38
N GLY A 98 11.30 -4.53 4.60
CA GLY A 98 12.71 -4.52 4.97
C GLY A 98 13.65 -4.89 3.82
N ALA A 99 14.94 -4.95 4.12
CA ALA A 99 15.99 -5.16 3.13
C ALA A 99 15.95 -6.55 2.46
N GLN A 100 15.32 -7.54 3.07
CA GLN A 100 15.17 -8.89 2.52
C GLN A 100 13.84 -9.09 1.78
N GLY A 101 12.88 -8.17 1.95
CA GLY A 101 11.64 -8.13 1.18
C GLY A 101 11.82 -7.38 -0.14
N TYR A 102 10.75 -7.29 -0.93
CA TYR A 102 10.82 -6.61 -2.22
C TYR A 102 9.50 -5.99 -2.65
N VAL A 103 9.53 -4.83 -3.32
CA VAL A 103 8.34 -4.15 -3.83
C VAL A 103 8.47 -3.91 -5.34
N TYR A 104 7.64 -4.57 -6.13
CA TYR A 104 7.48 -4.31 -7.56
C TYR A 104 6.44 -3.20 -7.74
N CYS A 105 6.85 -2.04 -8.24
CA CYS A 105 6.03 -0.84 -8.32
C CYS A 105 5.56 -0.61 -9.76
N VAL A 106 4.34 -1.00 -10.09
CA VAL A 106 3.73 -0.76 -11.41
C VAL A 106 3.05 0.60 -11.43
N GLU A 107 3.43 1.42 -12.41
CA GLU A 107 2.87 2.74 -12.64
C GLU A 107 2.87 3.03 -14.14
N PHE A 108 1.74 3.55 -14.68
CA PHE A 108 1.61 3.80 -16.12
C PHE A 108 1.95 5.26 -16.51
N ALA A 109 1.84 6.19 -15.55
CA ALA A 109 2.07 7.60 -15.82
C ALA A 109 3.57 7.93 -15.82
N SER A 110 4.12 8.29 -16.98
CA SER A 110 5.54 8.56 -17.17
C SER A 110 6.11 9.63 -16.24
N ARG A 111 5.29 10.62 -15.85
CA ARG A 111 5.71 11.65 -14.89
C ARG A 111 5.86 11.06 -13.49
N SER A 112 4.85 10.32 -13.04
CA SER A 112 4.82 9.72 -11.70
C SER A 112 5.95 8.71 -11.51
N ILE A 113 6.17 7.84 -12.51
CA ILE A 113 7.24 6.84 -12.40
C ILE A 113 8.63 7.47 -12.43
N ARG A 114 8.82 8.58 -13.15
CA ARG A 114 10.08 9.33 -13.11
C ARG A 114 10.35 9.84 -11.70
N ASP A 115 9.34 10.40 -11.03
CA ASP A 115 9.45 10.88 -9.66
C ASP A 115 9.71 9.71 -8.69
N LEU A 116 9.04 8.56 -8.89
CA LEU A 116 9.29 7.32 -8.14
C LEU A 116 10.75 6.85 -8.28
N VAL A 117 11.28 6.81 -9.51
CA VAL A 117 12.69 6.42 -9.77
C VAL A 117 13.64 7.34 -9.06
N ASN A 118 13.52 8.65 -9.28
CA ASN A 118 14.50 9.62 -8.82
C ASN A 118 14.46 9.87 -7.31
N ASN A 119 13.26 9.85 -6.71
CA ASN A 119 13.07 10.26 -5.33
C ASN A 119 12.90 9.09 -4.36
N VAL A 120 12.68 7.86 -4.87
CA VAL A 120 12.42 6.69 -4.01
C VAL A 120 13.34 5.52 -4.37
N CYS A 121 13.22 4.97 -5.58
CA CYS A 121 13.95 3.75 -5.95
C CYS A 121 15.46 3.96 -6.01
N ALA A 122 15.94 5.16 -6.33
CA ALA A 122 17.38 5.49 -6.30
C ALA A 122 18.04 5.31 -4.92
N TYR A 123 17.24 5.31 -3.85
CA TYR A 123 17.70 5.18 -2.45
C TYR A 123 17.30 3.85 -1.79
N ARG A 124 16.59 2.96 -2.52
CA ARG A 124 15.99 1.72 -1.97
C ARG A 124 16.25 0.54 -2.88
N MET A 125 17.17 -0.33 -2.47
CA MET A 125 17.57 -1.51 -3.24
C MET A 125 16.48 -2.60 -3.31
N ASN A 126 15.46 -2.51 -2.44
CA ASN A 126 14.35 -3.45 -2.35
C ASN A 126 13.10 -3.00 -3.12
N MET A 127 13.26 -2.11 -4.11
CA MET A 127 12.17 -1.62 -4.95
C MET A 127 12.54 -1.62 -6.42
N SER A 128 11.61 -2.02 -7.29
CA SER A 128 11.74 -1.89 -8.76
C SER A 128 10.58 -1.10 -9.34
N PRO A 129 10.83 0.00 -10.05
CA PRO A 129 9.83 0.69 -10.84
C PRO A 129 9.55 -0.07 -12.14
N ILE A 130 8.29 -0.23 -12.50
CA ILE A 130 7.84 -0.88 -13.74
C ILE A 130 6.87 0.08 -14.46
N LEU A 131 7.31 0.67 -15.57
CA LEU A 131 6.45 1.50 -16.42
C LEU A 131 5.54 0.59 -17.24
N ALA A 132 4.33 0.37 -16.75
CA ALA A 132 3.34 -0.49 -17.39
C ALA A 132 1.91 -0.16 -16.97
N ASP A 133 0.96 -0.60 -17.78
CA ASP A 133 -0.46 -0.55 -17.44
C ASP A 133 -0.85 -1.80 -16.64
N ALA A 134 -1.33 -1.62 -15.42
CA ALA A 134 -1.76 -2.70 -14.54
C ALA A 134 -2.90 -3.55 -15.12
N ARG A 135 -3.64 -3.05 -16.13
CA ARG A 135 -4.68 -3.81 -16.85
C ARG A 135 -4.10 -4.90 -17.77
N LEU A 136 -2.80 -4.87 -18.03
CA LEU A 136 -2.11 -5.74 -18.98
C LEU A 136 -0.95 -6.48 -18.28
N PRO A 137 -1.25 -7.33 -17.26
CA PRO A 137 -0.23 -7.95 -16.41
C PRO A 137 0.75 -8.84 -17.18
N GLU A 138 0.33 -9.42 -18.32
CA GLU A 138 1.19 -10.22 -19.19
C GLU A 138 2.36 -9.43 -19.77
N ARG A 139 2.24 -8.11 -19.91
CA ARG A 139 3.30 -7.26 -20.49
C ARG A 139 4.52 -7.09 -19.57
N TYR A 140 4.35 -7.34 -18.27
CA TYR A 140 5.45 -7.27 -17.31
C TYR A 140 5.65 -8.57 -16.53
N ALA A 141 5.05 -9.68 -17.02
CA ALA A 141 5.15 -10.97 -16.37
C ALA A 141 6.60 -11.46 -16.20
N ALA A 142 7.49 -11.12 -17.14
CA ALA A 142 8.90 -11.49 -17.06
C ALA A 142 9.69 -10.70 -15.99
N LEU A 143 9.14 -9.59 -15.49
CA LEU A 143 9.81 -8.71 -14.51
C LEU A 143 9.38 -9.00 -13.06
N VAL A 144 8.26 -9.70 -12.88
CA VAL A 144 7.66 -9.94 -11.57
C VAL A 144 7.60 -11.43 -11.29
N GLY A 145 8.23 -11.85 -10.20
CA GLY A 145 8.13 -13.22 -9.71
C GLY A 145 6.85 -13.45 -8.91
N LYS A 146 6.73 -14.63 -8.28
CA LYS A 146 5.64 -14.87 -7.31
C LYS A 146 5.79 -13.96 -6.11
N VAL A 147 4.65 -13.37 -5.68
CA VAL A 147 4.57 -12.42 -4.58
C VAL A 147 3.67 -12.94 -3.45
N ASP A 148 3.89 -12.42 -2.26
CA ASP A 148 3.13 -12.74 -1.06
C ASP A 148 1.84 -11.92 -1.00
N ASP A 149 1.93 -10.65 -1.44
CA ASP A 149 0.82 -9.70 -1.39
C ASP A 149 0.70 -8.92 -2.70
N VAL A 150 -0.54 -8.57 -3.07
CA VAL A 150 -0.82 -7.58 -4.11
C VAL A 150 -1.56 -6.40 -3.50
N TYR A 151 -0.96 -5.22 -3.56
CA TYR A 151 -1.58 -3.96 -3.15
C TYR A 151 -2.01 -3.16 -4.39
N CYS A 152 -3.25 -2.70 -4.44
CA CYS A 152 -3.80 -1.98 -5.58
C CYS A 152 -4.41 -0.64 -5.16
N ASP A 153 -3.88 0.45 -5.76
CA ASP A 153 -4.35 1.83 -5.57
C ASP A 153 -4.42 2.56 -6.93
N ILE A 154 -5.14 1.98 -7.88
CA ILE A 154 -5.32 2.52 -9.23
C ILE A 154 -6.61 3.33 -9.35
N ALA A 155 -6.67 4.27 -10.31
CA ALA A 155 -7.85 5.06 -10.63
C ALA A 155 -8.47 4.56 -11.95
N GLN A 156 -9.05 3.36 -11.92
CA GLN A 156 -9.67 2.71 -13.09
C GLN A 156 -11.10 2.24 -12.75
N PRO A 157 -12.01 2.11 -13.74
CA PRO A 157 -13.37 1.64 -13.49
C PRO A 157 -13.45 0.20 -12.97
N GLU A 158 -12.54 -0.70 -13.36
CA GLU A 158 -12.57 -2.13 -13.05
C GLU A 158 -11.49 -2.52 -12.02
N GLN A 159 -11.42 -1.80 -10.89
CA GLN A 159 -10.31 -1.92 -9.92
C GLN A 159 -10.16 -3.34 -9.38
N ALA A 160 -11.25 -3.98 -8.91
CA ALA A 160 -11.20 -5.35 -8.39
C ALA A 160 -10.85 -6.38 -9.45
N LYS A 161 -11.32 -6.19 -10.71
CA LYS A 161 -10.95 -7.06 -11.82
C LYS A 161 -9.46 -6.96 -12.13
N VAL A 162 -8.93 -5.75 -12.26
CA VAL A 162 -7.49 -5.53 -12.53
C VAL A 162 -6.63 -6.14 -11.43
N LEU A 163 -7.01 -5.93 -10.17
CA LEU A 163 -6.32 -6.56 -9.04
C LEU A 163 -6.35 -8.09 -9.14
N ALA A 164 -7.52 -8.68 -9.42
CA ALA A 164 -7.68 -10.12 -9.50
C ALA A 164 -6.90 -10.73 -10.67
N ASP A 165 -6.86 -10.07 -11.85
CA ASP A 165 -6.08 -10.51 -13.01
C ASP A 165 -4.57 -10.56 -12.68
N ASN A 166 -4.06 -9.55 -11.98
CA ASN A 166 -2.68 -9.55 -11.47
C ASN A 166 -2.45 -10.64 -10.42
N ALA A 167 -3.36 -10.81 -9.49
CA ALA A 167 -3.24 -11.81 -8.46
C ALA A 167 -3.26 -13.25 -9.02
N ASP A 168 -4.03 -13.53 -10.06
CA ASP A 168 -4.02 -14.85 -10.72
C ASP A 168 -2.65 -15.17 -11.32
N LEU A 169 -1.95 -14.18 -11.85
CA LEU A 169 -0.65 -14.37 -12.48
C LEU A 169 0.49 -14.39 -11.45
N PHE A 170 0.48 -13.52 -10.47
CA PHE A 170 1.64 -13.28 -9.60
C PHE A 170 1.48 -13.76 -8.16
N LEU A 171 0.25 -13.79 -7.62
CA LEU A 171 0.05 -14.11 -6.21
C LEU A 171 0.30 -15.60 -5.96
N ARG A 172 1.02 -15.92 -4.89
CA ARG A 172 1.18 -17.31 -4.42
C ARG A 172 -0.13 -17.83 -3.82
N ALA A 173 -0.21 -19.15 -3.63
CA ALA A 173 -1.29 -19.77 -2.88
C ALA A 173 -1.39 -19.14 -1.47
N GLU A 174 -2.62 -18.97 -0.97
CA GLU A 174 -2.91 -18.30 0.32
C GLU A 174 -2.42 -16.85 0.45
N GLY A 175 -1.89 -16.27 -0.63
CA GLY A 175 -1.45 -14.88 -0.63
C GLY A 175 -2.59 -13.90 -0.42
N TRP A 176 -2.25 -12.66 -0.11
CA TRP A 176 -3.21 -11.64 0.26
C TRP A 176 -3.32 -10.54 -0.78
N ILE A 177 -4.47 -9.90 -0.78
CA ILE A 177 -4.70 -8.69 -1.57
C ILE A 177 -5.21 -7.55 -0.68
N MET A 178 -4.80 -6.33 -1.05
CA MET A 178 -5.31 -5.09 -0.50
C MET A 178 -5.78 -4.19 -1.64
N LEU A 179 -7.03 -3.77 -1.62
CA LEU A 179 -7.62 -2.90 -2.64
C LEU A 179 -8.08 -1.58 -2.02
N ALA A 180 -7.47 -0.49 -2.44
CA ALA A 180 -7.96 0.85 -2.15
C ALA A 180 -9.01 1.25 -3.20
N VAL A 181 -10.28 1.02 -2.88
CA VAL A 181 -11.39 1.33 -3.80
C VAL A 181 -11.64 2.83 -3.84
N LYS A 182 -11.65 3.39 -5.05
CA LYS A 182 -12.00 4.78 -5.34
C LYS A 182 -13.36 4.83 -6.05
N SER A 183 -14.44 5.00 -5.30
CA SER A 183 -15.78 4.88 -5.86
C SER A 183 -16.06 5.85 -7.02
N GLN A 184 -15.54 7.08 -6.93
CA GLN A 184 -15.69 8.09 -7.99
C GLN A 184 -14.93 7.77 -9.28
N SER A 185 -13.91 6.91 -9.22
CA SER A 185 -13.19 6.45 -10.41
C SER A 185 -13.92 5.28 -11.09
N ILE A 186 -14.82 4.62 -10.38
CA ILE A 186 -15.62 3.49 -10.89
C ILE A 186 -16.92 4.00 -11.47
N ASP A 187 -17.75 4.67 -10.65
CA ASP A 187 -19.04 5.20 -11.08
C ASP A 187 -19.45 6.41 -10.23
N VAL A 188 -19.45 7.58 -10.83
CA VAL A 188 -19.84 8.85 -10.16
C VAL A 188 -21.34 8.97 -9.92
N THR A 189 -22.17 8.14 -10.57
CA THR A 189 -23.64 8.17 -10.47
C THR A 189 -24.15 7.31 -9.32
N LYS A 190 -23.36 6.33 -8.87
CA LYS A 190 -23.71 5.43 -7.78
C LYS A 190 -23.30 5.97 -6.42
N LYS A 191 -24.00 5.53 -5.38
CA LYS A 191 -23.55 5.76 -4.00
C LYS A 191 -22.27 4.99 -3.73
N PRO A 192 -21.29 5.56 -3.02
CA PRO A 192 -20.03 4.87 -2.71
C PRO A 192 -20.23 3.48 -2.08
N SER A 193 -21.23 3.33 -1.19
CA SER A 193 -21.56 2.05 -0.55
C SER A 193 -21.94 0.94 -1.52
N ASP A 194 -22.59 1.29 -2.63
CA ASP A 194 -23.03 0.30 -3.63
C ASP A 194 -21.84 -0.12 -4.51
N VAL A 195 -21.00 0.85 -4.88
CA VAL A 195 -19.73 0.56 -5.58
C VAL A 195 -18.85 -0.37 -4.74
N PHE A 196 -18.69 -0.09 -3.43
CA PHE A 196 -17.89 -0.96 -2.55
C PHE A 196 -18.44 -2.38 -2.47
N LYS A 197 -19.78 -2.57 -2.43
CA LYS A 197 -20.40 -3.89 -2.45
C LYS A 197 -20.16 -4.63 -3.77
N GLU A 198 -20.22 -3.92 -4.91
CA GLU A 198 -19.94 -4.51 -6.23
C GLU A 198 -18.48 -4.99 -6.33
N GLU A 199 -17.50 -4.18 -5.87
CA GLU A 199 -16.09 -4.56 -5.85
C GLU A 199 -15.83 -5.78 -4.94
N VAL A 200 -16.43 -5.81 -3.75
CA VAL A 200 -16.42 -6.99 -2.86
C VAL A 200 -17.02 -8.21 -3.57
N GLY A 201 -18.14 -8.03 -4.28
CA GLY A 201 -18.78 -9.10 -5.06
C GLY A 201 -17.88 -9.64 -6.17
N THR A 202 -17.17 -8.76 -6.87
CA THR A 202 -16.20 -9.12 -7.90
C THR A 202 -15.04 -9.94 -7.33
N LEU A 203 -14.44 -9.51 -6.21
CA LEU A 203 -13.38 -10.26 -5.54
C LEU A 203 -13.84 -11.64 -5.08
N LYS A 204 -15.04 -11.75 -4.49
CA LYS A 204 -15.60 -13.04 -4.07
C LYS A 204 -15.80 -14.01 -5.25
N LYS A 205 -16.32 -13.52 -6.38
CA LYS A 205 -16.48 -14.31 -7.61
C LYS A 205 -15.14 -14.80 -8.20
N ARG A 206 -14.05 -14.06 -7.93
CA ARG A 206 -12.69 -14.40 -8.36
C ARG A 206 -11.93 -15.28 -7.34
N GLY A 207 -12.63 -15.82 -6.33
CA GLY A 207 -12.07 -16.76 -5.36
C GLY A 207 -11.32 -16.10 -4.19
N PHE A 208 -11.64 -14.84 -3.87
CA PHE A 208 -11.05 -14.18 -2.70
C PHE A 208 -12.03 -14.17 -1.53
N ARG A 209 -11.55 -14.56 -0.36
CA ARG A 209 -12.28 -14.44 0.91
C ARG A 209 -11.99 -13.07 1.51
N VAL A 210 -12.94 -12.15 1.38
CA VAL A 210 -12.86 -10.82 2.00
C VAL A 210 -12.85 -10.96 3.52
N LYS A 211 -11.83 -10.42 4.16
CA LYS A 211 -11.65 -10.44 5.62
C LYS A 211 -12.22 -9.19 6.26
N GLN A 212 -11.92 -8.04 5.67
CA GLN A 212 -12.35 -6.76 6.19
C GLN A 212 -12.49 -5.73 5.08
N MET A 213 -13.40 -4.77 5.27
CA MET A 213 -13.49 -3.52 4.52
C MET A 213 -13.59 -2.36 5.51
N VAL A 214 -12.77 -1.34 5.30
CA VAL A 214 -12.71 -0.15 6.17
C VAL A 214 -12.90 1.10 5.34
N LEU A 215 -13.82 1.99 5.75
CA LEU A 215 -14.01 3.30 5.14
C LEU A 215 -12.90 4.25 5.57
N LEU A 216 -12.35 5.03 4.64
CA LEU A 216 -11.16 5.85 4.89
C LEU A 216 -11.47 7.26 5.38
N GLU A 217 -12.73 7.71 5.40
CA GLU A 217 -13.10 9.01 5.96
C GLU A 217 -12.67 9.14 7.44
N PRO A 218 -12.15 10.28 7.86
CA PRO A 218 -12.07 11.57 7.14
C PRO A 218 -10.80 11.76 6.29
N TYR A 219 -9.89 10.79 6.24
CA TYR A 219 -8.58 10.92 5.56
C TYR A 219 -8.74 10.95 4.03
N ASP A 220 -9.64 10.14 3.50
CA ASP A 220 -9.93 10.08 2.06
C ASP A 220 -11.43 9.82 1.84
N LYS A 221 -12.13 10.80 1.26
CA LYS A 221 -13.59 10.73 1.08
C LYS A 221 -13.94 9.77 -0.06
N ALA A 222 -15.06 9.05 0.12
CA ALA A 222 -15.58 8.10 -0.87
C ALA A 222 -14.58 7.00 -1.26
N HIS A 223 -13.69 6.63 -0.31
CA HIS A 223 -12.73 5.55 -0.45
C HIS A 223 -12.90 4.48 0.63
N ALA A 224 -12.57 3.25 0.28
CA ALA A 224 -12.51 2.13 1.22
C ALA A 224 -11.26 1.28 0.96
N MET A 225 -10.73 0.66 2.02
CA MET A 225 -9.71 -0.38 1.92
C MET A 225 -10.37 -1.75 2.10
N ILE A 226 -10.19 -2.64 1.14
CA ILE A 226 -10.62 -4.05 1.23
C ILE A 226 -9.38 -4.91 1.42
N VAL A 227 -9.42 -5.81 2.40
CA VAL A 227 -8.39 -6.84 2.62
C VAL A 227 -9.03 -8.20 2.40
N ALA A 228 -8.39 -9.02 1.57
CA ALA A 228 -8.88 -10.36 1.27
C ALA A 228 -7.71 -11.33 1.05
N GLN A 229 -8.01 -12.60 1.19
CA GLN A 229 -7.06 -13.69 1.01
C GLN A 229 -7.54 -14.60 -0.13
N LYS A 230 -6.62 -15.08 -0.96
CA LYS A 230 -6.94 -16.04 -2.01
C LYS A 230 -7.41 -17.34 -1.35
N SER A 231 -8.60 -17.81 -1.73
CA SER A 231 -9.07 -19.15 -1.35
C SER A 231 -8.43 -20.18 -2.29
N PHE A 232 -8.27 -21.40 -1.80
CA PHE A 232 -7.84 -22.56 -2.64
C PHE A 232 -8.88 -22.90 -3.69
#